data_1e014fe93abcef46bc30d0ee1a1d3ae7
#
_entry.id   1e014fe93abcef46bc30d0ee1a1d3ae7
#
_cell.length_a   1.000
_cell.length_b   1.000
_cell.length_c   1.000
_cell.angle_alpha   90.00
_cell.angle_beta   90.00
_cell.angle_gamma   90.00
#
_symmetry.space_group_name_H-M   'P 1'
#
loop_
_entity.id
_entity.type
_entity.pdbx_description
1 polymer ?
#
loop_
_entity_poly.entity_id
_entity_poly.type
_entity_poly.pdbx_seq_one_letter_code
_entity_poly.pdbx_strand_id
1 'polypeptide(L)'
;MLGGEYGKTLSILVVEDDVAVAELIRTILNQVPGWGTTVVHDASAAREVFRHVRVEVLVLDVNLPGISGLELLSLLRRDPHWDQPPVLLLSANVNQPGITGAVRDGLVTAFLRKPFDVDELVEEVHAALARVRVGASAGRR
;
A
#
# COMPACT_ATOMS: atom_id res chain seq x y z
N MET A 1 -2.75 -25.51 10.28
CA MET A 1 -2.58 -25.10 10.36
C MET A 1 -2.27 -24.74 10.54
N LEU A 2 -2.27 -24.51 10.73
CA LEU A 2 -1.98 -24.07 10.91
C LEU A 2 -1.59 -23.28 11.46
N GLY A 3 -1.75 -22.84 11.89
CA GLY A 3 -1.55 -21.97 12.40
C GLY A 3 -0.60 -21.27 12.69
N GLY A 4 -0.41 -21.01 12.99
CA GLY A 4 0.44 -20.35 13.20
C GLY A 4 1.16 -20.13 12.20
N GLU A 5 1.39 -20.77 11.98
CA GLU A 5 1.60 -20.61 11.23
C GLU A 5 1.17 -20.14 10.65
N TYR A 6 1.04 -21.00 10.75
CA TYR A 6 0.28 -20.40 10.09
C TYR A 6 -0.27 -19.18 10.51
N GLY A 7 -0.08 -18.56 11.29
CA GLY A 7 -0.66 -17.33 11.65
C GLY A 7 0.01 -16.11 11.12
N LYS A 8 1.17 -16.26 10.56
CA LYS A 8 1.91 -15.09 10.11
C LYS A 8 1.62 -14.81 8.65
N THR A 9 0.70 -13.88 8.44
CA THR A 9 0.34 -13.42 7.12
C THR A 9 0.67 -11.95 7.02
N LEU A 10 1.39 -11.57 5.97
CA LEU A 10 1.65 -10.16 5.70
C LEU A 10 0.34 -9.49 5.32
N SER A 11 -0.01 -8.43 5.99
CA SER A 11 -1.27 -7.73 5.78
C SER A 11 -1.08 -6.56 4.83
N ILE A 12 -1.66 -6.68 3.65
CA ILE A 12 -1.60 -5.65 2.61
C ILE A 12 -2.97 -5.01 2.48
N LEU A 13 -3.02 -3.68 2.51
CA LEU A 13 -4.25 -2.96 2.21
C LEU A 13 -4.13 -2.33 0.83
N VAL A 14 -5.11 -2.58 -0.01
CA VAL A 14 -5.22 -1.98 -1.34
C VAL A 14 -6.40 -1.03 -1.35
N VAL A 15 -6.16 0.21 -1.75
CA VAL A 15 -7.22 1.23 -1.89
C VAL A 15 -7.31 1.57 -3.37
N GLU A 16 -8.38 1.13 -4.00
CA GLU A 16 -8.59 1.25 -5.44
C GLU A 16 -10.09 1.31 -5.71
N ASP A 17 -10.56 2.38 -6.34
CA ASP A 17 -12.00 2.55 -6.58
C ASP A 17 -12.54 1.68 -7.70
N ASP A 18 -11.72 1.30 -8.67
CA ASP A 18 -12.16 0.40 -9.74
C ASP A 18 -12.20 -1.03 -9.19
N VAL A 19 -13.40 -1.58 -9.06
CA VAL A 19 -13.60 -2.88 -8.45
C VAL A 19 -12.84 -3.98 -9.21
N ALA A 20 -12.85 -3.94 -10.52
CA ALA A 20 -12.18 -4.96 -11.33
C ALA A 20 -10.66 -4.89 -11.13
N VAL A 21 -10.09 -3.70 -11.11
CA VAL A 21 -8.66 -3.50 -10.90
C VAL A 21 -8.29 -3.94 -9.48
N ALA A 22 -9.10 -3.58 -8.50
CA ALA A 22 -8.86 -3.97 -7.11
C ALA A 22 -8.82 -5.48 -6.95
N GLU A 23 -9.78 -6.19 -7.56
CA GLU A 23 -9.83 -7.65 -7.48
C GLU A 23 -8.66 -8.30 -8.21
N LEU A 24 -8.24 -7.71 -9.32
CA LEU A 24 -7.06 -8.21 -10.03
C LEU A 24 -5.82 -8.08 -9.14
N ILE A 25 -5.65 -6.94 -8.50
CA ILE A 25 -4.51 -6.72 -7.59
C ILE A 25 -4.57 -7.72 -6.44
N ARG A 26 -5.73 -7.93 -5.85
CA ARG A 26 -5.89 -8.89 -4.78
C ARG A 26 -5.48 -10.29 -5.22
N THR A 27 -5.96 -10.71 -6.39
CA THR A 27 -5.65 -12.03 -6.92
C THR A 27 -4.14 -12.21 -7.11
N ILE A 28 -3.49 -11.20 -7.69
CA ILE A 28 -2.05 -11.24 -7.91
C ILE A 28 -1.29 -11.37 -6.59
N LEU A 29 -1.59 -10.50 -5.65
CA LEU A 29 -0.83 -10.44 -4.40
C LEU A 29 -1.08 -11.67 -3.52
N ASN A 30 -2.31 -12.19 -3.52
CA ASN A 30 -2.63 -13.37 -2.72
C ASN A 30 -1.98 -14.64 -3.22
N GLN A 31 -1.40 -14.64 -4.42
CA GLN A 31 -0.66 -15.79 -4.92
C GLN A 31 0.71 -15.93 -4.27
N VAL A 32 1.21 -14.87 -3.66
CA VAL A 32 2.48 -14.94 -2.96
C VAL A 32 2.24 -15.58 -1.59
N PRO A 33 2.93 -16.67 -1.28
CA PRO A 33 2.73 -17.34 0.01
C PRO A 33 2.96 -16.39 1.18
N GLY A 34 2.05 -16.38 2.13
CA GLY A 34 2.15 -15.56 3.33
C GLY A 34 1.61 -14.15 3.19
N TRP A 35 1.09 -13.78 2.02
CA TRP A 35 0.51 -12.45 1.82
C TRP A 35 -1.01 -12.52 1.85
N GLY A 36 -1.63 -11.67 2.69
CA GLY A 36 -3.07 -11.52 2.75
C GLY A 36 -3.46 -10.10 2.37
N THR A 37 -4.40 -9.96 1.46
CA THR A 37 -4.77 -8.67 0.88
C THR A 37 -6.21 -8.31 1.22
N THR A 38 -6.39 -7.13 1.78
CA THR A 38 -7.71 -6.54 2.00
C THR A 38 -7.87 -5.43 0.97
N VAL A 39 -9.01 -5.39 0.30
CA VAL A 39 -9.29 -4.38 -0.73
C VAL A 39 -10.42 -3.50 -0.25
N VAL A 40 -10.23 -2.20 -0.38
CA VAL A 40 -11.29 -1.22 -0.15
C VAL A 40 -11.32 -0.26 -1.33
N HIS A 41 -12.42 0.47 -1.46
CA HIS A 41 -12.67 1.25 -2.67
C HIS A 41 -12.75 2.76 -2.45
N ASP A 42 -12.66 3.21 -1.21
CA ASP A 42 -12.73 4.62 -0.90
C ASP A 42 -11.96 4.97 0.37
N ALA A 43 -11.82 6.25 0.61
CA ALA A 43 -11.04 6.77 1.73
C ALA A 43 -11.62 6.38 3.10
N SER A 44 -12.93 6.41 3.22
CA SER A 44 -13.58 6.10 4.48
C SER A 44 -13.33 4.66 4.89
N ALA A 45 -13.48 3.73 3.94
CA ALA A 45 -13.22 2.32 4.21
C ALA A 45 -11.75 2.07 4.56
N ALA A 46 -10.83 2.79 3.88
CA ALA A 46 -9.41 2.66 4.18
C ALA A 46 -9.11 3.08 5.62
N ARG A 47 -9.67 4.20 6.05
CA ARG A 47 -9.45 4.68 7.41
C ARG A 47 -9.98 3.70 8.45
N GLU A 48 -11.12 3.08 8.15
CA GLU A 48 -11.71 2.10 9.05
C GLU A 48 -10.81 0.87 9.21
N VAL A 49 -10.20 0.41 8.13
CA VAL A 49 -9.27 -0.73 8.20
C VAL A 49 -8.10 -0.42 9.13
N PHE A 50 -7.53 0.77 9.05
CA PHE A 50 -6.40 1.13 9.91
C PHE A 50 -6.74 1.11 11.39
N ARG A 51 -8.01 1.27 11.75
CA ARG A 51 -8.43 1.23 13.14
C ARG A 51 -8.48 -0.17 13.71
N HIS A 52 -8.62 -1.18 12.87
CA HIS A 52 -8.87 -2.54 13.33
C HIS A 52 -7.81 -3.54 12.89
N VAL A 53 -7.01 -3.20 11.89
CA VAL A 53 -6.04 -4.11 11.30
C VAL A 53 -4.69 -3.41 11.23
N ARG A 54 -3.63 -4.10 11.60
CA ARG A 54 -2.29 -3.59 11.37
C ARG A 54 -1.97 -3.76 9.90
N VAL A 55 -1.79 -2.64 9.21
CA VAL A 55 -1.45 -2.64 7.79
C VAL A 55 0.06 -2.61 7.65
N GLU A 56 0.60 -3.60 6.96
CA GLU A 56 2.04 -3.73 6.80
C GLU A 56 2.55 -3.21 5.46
N VAL A 57 1.67 -3.12 4.48
CA VAL A 57 1.95 -2.46 3.20
C VAL A 57 0.66 -1.80 2.73
N LEU A 58 0.75 -0.56 2.29
CA LEU A 58 -0.39 0.16 1.71
C LEU A 58 -0.14 0.34 0.21
N VAL A 59 -1.06 -0.19 -0.59
CA VAL A 59 -1.07 0.02 -2.05
C VAL A 59 -2.21 0.97 -2.33
N LEU A 60 -1.90 2.14 -2.85
CA LEU A 60 -2.84 3.26 -2.87
C LEU A 60 -2.92 3.88 -4.26
N ASP A 61 -4.12 3.89 -4.83
CA ASP A 61 -4.37 4.59 -6.07
C ASP A 61 -4.37 6.09 -5.80
N VAL A 62 -3.67 6.83 -6.64
CA VAL A 62 -3.63 8.29 -6.52
C VAL A 62 -5.00 8.90 -6.84
N ASN A 63 -5.72 8.31 -7.78
CA ASN A 63 -6.99 8.87 -8.25
C ASN A 63 -8.18 8.15 -7.62
N LEU A 64 -8.62 8.65 -6.48
CA LEU A 64 -9.79 8.12 -5.78
C LEU A 64 -10.95 9.11 -5.92
N PRO A 65 -12.20 8.65 -5.80
CA PRO A 65 -13.34 9.56 -5.81
C PRO A 65 -13.34 10.41 -4.54
N GLY A 66 -13.64 11.68 -4.69
CA GLY A 66 -13.79 12.61 -3.57
C GLY A 66 -12.49 13.24 -3.14
N ILE A 67 -11.48 12.46 -2.81
CA ILE A 67 -10.16 12.98 -2.48
C ILE A 67 -9.11 12.18 -3.23
N SER A 68 -7.94 12.77 -3.44
CA SER A 68 -6.85 12.06 -4.08
C SER A 68 -6.20 11.10 -3.09
N GLY A 69 -5.46 10.11 -3.63
CA GLY A 69 -4.70 9.21 -2.77
C GLY A 69 -3.69 9.95 -1.91
N LEU A 70 -3.10 11.02 -2.44
CA LEU A 70 -2.13 11.81 -1.68
C LEU A 70 -2.81 12.55 -0.51
N GLU A 71 -4.02 13.06 -0.73
CA GLU A 71 -4.79 13.67 0.34
C GLU A 71 -5.17 12.64 1.40
N LEU A 72 -5.59 11.46 0.98
CA LEU A 72 -5.90 10.38 1.91
C LEU A 72 -4.67 10.02 2.74
N LEU A 73 -3.51 9.89 2.08
CA LEU A 73 -2.27 9.58 2.78
C LEU A 73 -1.97 10.62 3.85
N SER A 74 -2.18 11.88 3.53
CA SER A 74 -1.98 12.97 4.50
C SER A 74 -2.88 12.79 5.72
N LEU A 75 -4.14 12.40 5.50
CA LEU A 75 -5.07 12.16 6.59
C LEU A 75 -4.66 10.94 7.42
N LEU A 76 -4.27 9.86 6.77
CA LEU A 76 -3.87 8.64 7.46
C LEU A 76 -2.65 8.87 8.35
N ARG A 77 -1.70 9.66 7.89
CA ARG A 77 -0.48 9.92 8.65
C ARG A 77 -0.73 10.69 9.93
N ARG A 78 -1.85 11.38 10.04
CA ARG A 78 -2.23 12.10 11.26
C ARG A 78 -3.06 11.24 12.21
N ASP A 79 -3.50 10.09 11.74
CA ASP A 79 -4.34 9.22 12.56
C ASP A 79 -3.44 8.48 13.57
N PRO A 80 -3.89 8.37 14.85
CA PRO A 80 -3.09 7.66 15.86
C PRO A 80 -2.82 6.20 15.52
N HIS A 81 -3.60 5.60 14.64
CA HIS A 81 -3.43 4.21 14.23
C HIS A 81 -2.40 4.04 13.11
N TRP A 82 -1.86 5.15 12.59
CA TRP A 82 -0.84 5.08 11.55
C TRP A 82 0.45 4.50 12.12
N ASP A 83 0.92 3.41 11.55
CA ASP A 83 2.12 2.71 12.02
C ASP A 83 3.21 2.71 10.94
N GLN A 84 3.23 3.73 10.12
CA GLN A 84 4.25 3.99 9.11
C GLN A 84 4.52 2.82 8.17
N PRO A 85 3.48 2.20 7.60
CA PRO A 85 3.74 1.15 6.62
C PRO A 85 4.35 1.74 5.36
N PRO A 86 5.12 0.96 4.61
CA PRO A 86 5.56 1.38 3.29
C PRO A 86 4.34 1.62 2.40
N VAL A 87 4.44 2.62 1.56
CA VAL A 87 3.34 3.04 0.68
C VAL A 87 3.78 2.92 -0.76
N LEU A 88 3.03 2.15 -1.53
CA LEU A 88 3.21 2.03 -2.97
C LEU A 88 2.04 2.76 -3.65
N LEU A 89 2.33 3.83 -4.36
CA LEU A 89 1.30 4.55 -5.10
C LEU A 89 1.09 3.92 -6.47
N LEU A 90 -0.16 3.87 -6.90
CA LEU A 90 -0.51 3.47 -8.26
C LEU A 90 -1.01 4.71 -8.99
N SER A 91 -0.52 4.94 -10.21
CA SER A 91 -0.93 6.10 -10.98
C SER A 91 -0.84 5.86 -12.47
N ALA A 92 -1.84 6.32 -13.20
CA ALA A 92 -1.79 6.31 -14.67
C ALA A 92 -0.89 7.43 -15.20
N ASN A 93 -0.63 8.43 -14.38
CA ASN A 93 0.19 9.58 -14.78
C ASN A 93 1.23 9.85 -13.70
N VAL A 94 2.45 9.34 -13.92
CA VAL A 94 3.55 9.49 -12.96
C VAL A 94 4.08 10.92 -12.90
N ASN A 95 3.69 11.77 -13.86
CA ASN A 95 4.06 13.17 -13.85
C ASN A 95 3.03 14.03 -13.12
N GLN A 96 2.03 13.40 -12.50
CA GLN A 96 1.00 14.12 -11.75
C GLN A 96 1.66 14.92 -10.62
N PRO A 97 1.22 16.16 -10.40
CA PRO A 97 1.78 16.99 -9.35
C PRO A 97 1.68 16.32 -7.97
N GLY A 98 2.71 16.43 -7.20
CA GLY A 98 2.75 15.88 -5.85
C GLY A 98 3.40 14.52 -5.75
N ILE A 99 3.39 13.71 -6.81
CA ILE A 99 3.96 12.36 -6.74
C ILE A 99 5.47 12.41 -6.52
N THR A 100 6.16 13.18 -7.36
CA THR A 100 7.63 13.30 -7.27
C THR A 100 8.03 13.83 -5.90
N GLY A 101 7.32 14.85 -5.42
CA GLY A 101 7.61 15.42 -4.10
C GLY A 101 7.37 14.42 -2.98
N ALA A 102 6.30 13.64 -3.07
CA ALA A 102 5.98 12.65 -2.04
C ALA A 102 7.06 11.58 -1.96
N VAL A 103 7.56 11.13 -3.10
CA VAL A 103 8.65 10.13 -3.12
C VAL A 103 9.94 10.75 -2.56
N ARG A 104 10.28 11.95 -3.03
CA ARG A 104 11.50 12.63 -2.57
C ARG A 104 11.47 12.86 -1.06
N ASP A 105 10.32 13.24 -0.52
CA ASP A 105 10.20 13.57 0.90
C ASP A 105 10.00 12.34 1.78
N GLY A 106 10.01 11.16 1.20
CA GLY A 106 9.89 9.92 1.97
C GLY A 106 8.49 9.59 2.43
N LEU A 107 7.48 10.31 1.94
CA LEU A 107 6.08 10.05 2.29
C LEU A 107 5.57 8.78 1.62
N VAL A 108 6.17 8.42 0.51
CA VAL A 108 5.81 7.29 -0.32
C VAL A 108 7.09 6.51 -0.59
N THR A 109 7.02 5.19 -0.49
CA THR A 109 8.18 4.34 -0.71
C THR A 109 8.53 4.25 -2.19
N ALA A 110 7.49 4.12 -3.03
CA ALA A 110 7.66 4.02 -4.46
C ALA A 110 6.32 4.27 -5.15
N PHE A 111 6.36 4.39 -6.47
CA PHE A 111 5.12 4.44 -7.25
C PHE A 111 5.22 3.46 -8.42
N LEU A 112 4.06 2.98 -8.88
CA LEU A 112 3.96 2.05 -9.98
C LEU A 112 2.99 2.62 -11.00
N ARG A 113 3.41 2.63 -12.25
CA ARG A 113 2.61 3.19 -13.34
C ARG A 113 1.57 2.19 -13.81
N LYS A 114 0.36 2.67 -14.02
CA LYS A 114 -0.69 1.89 -14.68
C LYS A 114 -0.60 2.08 -16.18
N PRO A 115 -0.80 1.05 -16.99
CA PRO A 115 -0.97 -0.34 -16.59
C PRO A 115 0.36 -0.96 -16.16
N PHE A 116 0.29 -1.89 -15.24
CA PHE A 116 1.46 -2.64 -14.77
C PHE A 116 1.25 -4.12 -15.04
N ASP A 117 2.34 -4.89 -15.07
CA ASP A 117 2.20 -6.32 -15.18
C ASP A 117 2.31 -6.98 -13.80
N VAL A 118 2.01 -8.28 -13.76
CA VAL A 118 1.97 -9.06 -12.52
C VAL A 118 3.31 -8.98 -11.79
N ASP A 119 4.40 -9.17 -12.52
CA ASP A 119 5.72 -9.23 -11.91
C ASP A 119 6.14 -7.88 -11.34
N GLU A 120 5.81 -6.80 -12.03
CA GLU A 120 6.12 -5.46 -11.55
C GLU A 120 5.46 -5.18 -10.20
N LEU A 121 4.18 -5.53 -10.09
CA LEU A 121 3.45 -5.29 -8.85
C LEU A 121 4.06 -6.06 -7.68
N VAL A 122 4.31 -7.35 -7.87
CA VAL A 122 4.88 -8.20 -6.83
C VAL A 122 6.27 -7.72 -6.45
N GLU A 123 7.10 -7.38 -7.43
CA GLU A 123 8.45 -6.91 -7.17
C GLU A 123 8.47 -5.60 -6.39
N GLU A 124 7.55 -4.68 -6.70
CA GLU A 124 7.51 -3.40 -5.99
C GLU A 124 7.08 -3.58 -4.54
N VAL A 125 6.16 -4.51 -4.27
CA VAL A 125 5.78 -4.80 -2.89
C VAL A 125 6.97 -5.40 -2.13
N HIS A 126 7.69 -6.33 -2.74
CA HIS A 126 8.91 -6.89 -2.12
C HIS A 126 9.94 -5.79 -1.85
N ALA A 127 10.14 -4.90 -2.81
CA ALA A 127 11.11 -3.82 -2.66
C ALA A 127 10.70 -2.86 -1.54
N ALA A 128 9.42 -2.57 -1.41
CA ALA A 128 8.92 -1.71 -0.36
C ALA A 128 9.18 -2.31 1.02
N LEU A 129 8.94 -3.61 1.16
CA LEU A 129 9.20 -4.33 2.42
C LEU A 129 10.68 -4.33 2.77
N ALA A 130 11.55 -4.52 1.79
CA ALA A 130 12.98 -4.54 2.01
C ALA A 130 13.49 -3.17 2.49
N ARG A 131 12.96 -2.09 1.92
CA ARG A 131 13.36 -0.74 2.32
C ARG A 131 12.99 -0.44 3.77
N VAL A 132 11.82 -0.91 4.20
CA VAL A 132 11.39 -0.70 5.58
C VAL A 132 12.33 -1.42 6.55
N ARG A 133 12.74 -2.65 6.21
CA ARG A 133 13.67 -3.38 7.05
C ARG A 133 15.00 -2.67 7.18
N VAL A 134 15.53 -2.21 6.06
CA VAL A 134 16.81 -1.47 6.06
C VAL A 134 16.67 -0.18 6.85
N GLY A 135 15.58 0.56 6.63
CA GLY A 135 15.33 1.80 7.34
C GLY A 135 15.17 1.58 8.84
N ALA A 136 14.44 0.55 9.25
CA ALA A 136 14.26 0.23 10.65
C ALA A 136 15.60 -0.15 11.30
N SER A 137 16.39 -0.94 10.61
CA SER A 137 17.71 -1.34 11.10
C SER A 137 18.63 -0.13 11.26
N ALA A 138 18.65 0.74 10.26
CA ALA A 138 19.45 1.97 10.33
C ALA A 138 18.97 2.89 11.46
N GLY A 139 17.68 2.96 11.65
CA GLY A 139 17.09 3.83 12.67
C GLY A 139 17.41 3.43 14.09
N ARG A 140 17.89 2.24 14.31
CA ARG A 140 18.23 1.76 15.65
C ARG A 140 19.62 2.18 16.12
N ARG A 141 20.37 2.74 15.21
CA ARG A 141 21.71 3.20 15.60
C ARG A 141 21.71 4.61 16.17
#